data_cd3287cf124990b50612e66c2e7994bd
#
_entry.id   cd3287cf124990b50612e66c2e7994bd
#
_cell.length_a   1.000
_cell.length_b   1.000
_cell.length_c   1.000
_cell.angle_alpha   90.00
_cell.angle_beta   90.00
_cell.angle_gamma   90.00
#
_symmetry.space_group_name_H-M   'P 1'
#
loop_
_entity.id
_entity.type
_entity.pdbx_description
1 polymer ?
#
loop_
_entity_poly.entity_id
_entity_poly.type
_entity_poly.pdbx_seq_one_letter_code
_entity_poly.pdbx_strand_id
1 'polypeptide(L)'
;MNECIFHTIPGVQEGVKFKPIDEFPGYWIGEDGTVVSTRRGDPHVLKVDYNADGYVRVRLFNRLGRYNYFVHRLVAEAFIQKRGGDKIVDHLDTNVENNNASNLRWCRDMKENMANPLSVAKRQRAAANRCSRAAKRKAYMEEIMRQAMTDTPF
;
A
#
# COMPACT_ATOMS: atom_id res chain seq x y z
N MET A 1 -14.68 22.79 9.69
CA MET A 1 -15.50 23.50 8.68
C MET A 1 -14.71 23.81 7.41
N ASN A 2 -13.99 22.87 6.85
CA ASN A 2 -13.26 23.07 5.57
C ASN A 2 -13.54 21.94 4.57
N GLU A 3 -14.74 21.36 4.62
CA GLU A 3 -15.10 20.20 3.81
C GLU A 3 -15.46 20.53 2.35
N CYS A 4 -15.70 21.80 2.01
CA CYS A 4 -16.24 22.18 0.71
C CYS A 4 -15.24 22.74 -0.31
N ILE A 5 -13.98 22.93 0.04
CA ILE A 5 -13.04 23.67 -0.84
C ILE A 5 -12.41 22.79 -1.92
N PHE A 6 -12.38 21.47 -1.73
CA PHE A 6 -11.60 20.57 -2.58
C PHE A 6 -12.40 19.88 -3.70
N HIS A 7 -13.73 19.93 -3.68
CA HIS A 7 -14.58 19.26 -4.69
C HIS A 7 -14.45 19.80 -6.11
N THR A 8 -13.91 21.01 -6.27
CA THR A 8 -13.68 21.62 -7.59
C THR A 8 -12.30 21.32 -8.16
N ILE A 9 -11.44 20.63 -7.41
CA ILE A 9 -10.08 20.32 -7.87
C ILE A 9 -10.11 19.12 -8.81
N PRO A 10 -9.57 19.21 -10.03
CA PRO A 10 -9.46 18.08 -10.93
C PRO A 10 -8.72 16.89 -10.29
N GLY A 11 -9.34 15.71 -10.30
CA GLY A 11 -8.78 14.50 -9.71
C GLY A 11 -9.19 14.24 -8.26
N VAL A 12 -9.99 15.10 -7.65
CA VAL A 12 -10.64 14.85 -6.34
C VAL A 12 -12.03 14.26 -6.56
N GLN A 13 -12.31 13.16 -5.87
CA GLN A 13 -13.64 12.54 -5.90
C GLN A 13 -14.63 13.31 -5.02
N GLU A 14 -15.88 13.36 -5.43
CA GLU A 14 -16.95 14.00 -4.68
C GLU A 14 -17.19 13.27 -3.34
N GLY A 15 -17.40 14.01 -2.26
CA GLY A 15 -17.68 13.47 -0.93
C GLY A 15 -16.45 13.04 -0.11
N VAL A 16 -15.22 13.13 -0.64
CA VAL A 16 -14.00 12.81 0.11
C VAL A 16 -13.76 13.85 1.21
N LYS A 17 -13.52 13.38 2.43
CA LYS A 17 -13.16 14.23 3.57
C LYS A 17 -11.66 14.47 3.58
N PHE A 18 -11.27 15.72 3.80
CA PHE A 18 -9.87 16.13 3.90
C PHE A 18 -9.52 16.62 5.29
N LYS A 19 -8.30 16.30 5.74
CA LYS A 19 -7.71 16.85 6.96
C LYS A 19 -6.35 17.46 6.67
N PRO A 20 -5.96 18.54 7.38
CA PRO A 20 -4.62 19.11 7.23
C PRO A 20 -3.57 18.11 7.74
N ILE A 21 -2.38 18.17 7.15
CA ILE A 21 -1.21 17.44 7.64
C ILE A 21 -0.43 18.40 8.54
N ASP A 22 -0.53 18.23 9.86
CA ASP A 22 -0.04 19.19 10.87
C ASP A 22 1.45 19.53 10.72
N GLU A 23 2.29 18.55 10.43
CA GLU A 23 3.74 18.73 10.23
C GLU A 23 4.10 19.43 8.91
N PHE A 24 3.15 19.54 7.98
CA PHE A 24 3.33 20.10 6.65
C PHE A 24 2.23 21.11 6.30
N PRO A 25 2.31 22.35 6.79
CA PRO A 25 1.33 23.37 6.51
C PRO A 25 1.10 23.59 5.01
N GLY A 26 -0.16 23.68 4.60
CA GLY A 26 -0.58 23.81 3.22
C GLY A 26 -0.65 22.51 2.43
N TYR A 27 -0.61 21.37 3.14
CA TYR A 27 -0.92 20.06 2.57
C TYR A 27 -2.10 19.41 3.30
N TRP A 28 -2.92 18.70 2.56
CA TRP A 28 -4.14 18.06 3.01
C TRP A 28 -4.17 16.62 2.55
N ILE A 29 -4.64 15.73 3.41
CA ILE A 29 -4.83 14.31 3.10
C ILE A 29 -6.32 13.97 3.06
N GLY A 30 -6.77 13.34 1.97
CA GLY A 30 -8.10 12.77 1.84
C GLY A 30 -8.21 11.39 2.47
N GLU A 31 -9.41 11.02 2.90
CA GLU A 31 -9.68 9.67 3.44
C GLU A 31 -9.50 8.55 2.39
N ASP A 32 -9.48 8.89 1.12
CA ASP A 32 -9.22 8.00 -0.02
C ASP A 32 -7.73 7.87 -0.37
N GLY A 33 -6.85 8.63 0.28
CA GLY A 33 -5.42 8.70 0.00
C GLY A 33 -5.01 9.82 -0.95
N THR A 34 -5.94 10.64 -1.42
CA THR A 34 -5.63 11.82 -2.25
C THR A 34 -4.89 12.87 -1.43
N VAL A 35 -3.77 13.37 -1.91
CA VAL A 35 -3.02 14.45 -1.26
C VAL A 35 -3.13 15.73 -2.07
N VAL A 36 -3.57 16.81 -1.43
CA VAL A 36 -3.76 18.12 -2.04
C VAL A 36 -2.77 19.13 -1.44
N SER A 37 -2.20 19.98 -2.29
CA SER A 37 -1.38 21.12 -1.90
C SER A 37 -2.11 22.42 -2.17
N THR A 38 -2.08 23.34 -1.19
CA THR A 38 -2.58 24.72 -1.30
C THR A 38 -1.44 25.73 -1.21
N ARG A 39 -0.18 25.30 -1.25
CA ARG A 39 0.99 26.16 -0.95
C ARG A 39 1.31 27.20 -2.01
N ARG A 40 0.87 27.02 -3.25
CA ARG A 40 1.18 27.92 -4.39
C ARG A 40 -0.03 28.71 -4.89
N GLY A 41 -1.03 28.89 -4.03
CA GLY A 41 -2.25 29.64 -4.38
C GLY A 41 -3.34 28.74 -4.96
N ASP A 42 -3.09 28.06 -6.06
CA ASP A 42 -4.08 27.15 -6.65
C ASP A 42 -4.00 25.76 -6.05
N PRO A 43 -5.07 25.28 -5.40
CA PRO A 43 -5.15 23.92 -4.89
C PRO A 43 -5.02 22.89 -6.01
N HIS A 44 -4.16 21.89 -5.81
CA HIS A 44 -3.96 20.82 -6.79
C HIS A 44 -3.61 19.49 -6.12
N VAL A 45 -3.96 18.39 -6.78
CA VAL A 45 -3.60 17.04 -6.36
C VAL A 45 -2.11 16.82 -6.62
N LEU A 46 -1.40 16.32 -5.61
CA LEU A 46 0.02 15.98 -5.74
C LEU A 46 0.22 14.68 -6.51
N LYS A 47 1.28 14.65 -7.30
CA LYS A 47 1.75 13.40 -7.92
C LYS A 47 2.35 12.50 -6.85
N VAL A 48 2.00 11.23 -6.92
CA VAL A 48 2.55 10.17 -6.07
C VAL A 48 3.64 9.40 -6.82
N ASP A 49 4.51 8.76 -6.07
CA ASP A 49 5.46 7.77 -6.57
C ASP A 49 5.32 6.46 -5.78
N TYR A 50 6.07 5.43 -6.18
CA TYR A 50 6.01 4.10 -5.56
C TYR A 50 7.40 3.71 -5.07
N ASN A 51 7.47 3.04 -3.92
CA ASN A 51 8.71 2.40 -3.51
C ASN A 51 8.88 1.04 -4.21
N ALA A 52 10.01 0.36 -3.95
CA ALA A 52 10.30 -0.95 -4.55
C ALA A 52 9.27 -2.04 -4.20
N ASP A 53 8.56 -1.90 -3.08
CA ASP A 53 7.54 -2.84 -2.60
C ASP A 53 6.12 -2.47 -3.09
N GLY A 54 5.98 -1.41 -3.90
CA GLY A 54 4.70 -0.94 -4.45
C GLY A 54 3.90 -0.01 -3.54
N TYR A 55 4.43 0.40 -2.38
CA TYR A 55 3.75 1.36 -1.52
C TYR A 55 3.74 2.76 -2.11
N VAL A 56 2.58 3.39 -2.06
CA VAL A 56 2.36 4.76 -2.55
C VAL A 56 3.04 5.76 -1.62
N ARG A 57 3.84 6.66 -2.20
CA ARG A 57 4.53 7.74 -1.49
C ARG A 57 4.19 9.09 -2.09
N VAL A 58 4.25 10.11 -1.25
CA VAL A 58 4.13 11.52 -1.65
C VAL A 58 5.32 12.31 -1.11
N ARG A 59 5.72 13.32 -1.87
CA ARG A 59 6.80 14.23 -1.49
C ARG A 59 6.23 15.50 -0.90
N LEU A 60 6.55 15.75 0.37
CA LEU A 60 6.12 16.92 1.11
C LEU A 60 7.31 17.80 1.46
N PHE A 61 7.06 19.10 1.61
CA PHE A 61 8.07 20.09 1.95
C PHE A 61 7.63 20.92 3.15
N ASN A 62 8.50 21.11 4.10
CA ASN A 62 8.34 22.09 5.17
C ASN A 62 9.57 23.01 5.25
N ARG A 63 9.66 23.80 6.30
CA ARG A 63 10.79 24.74 6.50
C ARG A 63 12.13 24.01 6.70
N LEU A 64 12.10 22.76 7.15
CA LEU A 64 13.29 21.96 7.46
C LEU A 64 13.79 21.17 6.24
N GLY A 65 12.96 21.01 5.21
CA GLY A 65 13.39 20.32 4.00
C GLY A 65 12.31 19.54 3.27
N ARG A 66 12.79 18.55 2.53
CA ARG A 66 11.99 17.66 1.69
C ARG A 66 11.90 16.29 2.31
N TYR A 67 10.69 15.74 2.38
CA TYR A 67 10.40 14.44 2.98
C TYR A 67 9.54 13.59 2.06
N ASN A 68 9.80 12.29 2.04
CA ASN A 68 8.95 11.31 1.38
C ASN A 68 8.12 10.58 2.44
N TYR A 69 6.81 10.68 2.34
CA TYR A 69 5.87 10.03 3.25
C TYR A 69 5.06 8.96 2.53
N PHE A 70 4.78 7.88 3.23
CA PHE A 70 3.83 6.88 2.76
C PHE A 70 2.40 7.38 2.92
N VAL A 71 1.61 7.32 1.85
CA VAL A 71 0.23 7.82 1.84
C VAL A 71 -0.63 7.08 2.87
N HIS A 72 -0.53 5.75 2.98
CA HIS A 72 -1.28 4.97 3.97
C HIS A 72 -1.03 5.42 5.41
N ARG A 73 0.19 5.87 5.73
CA ARG A 73 0.50 6.41 7.07
C ARG A 73 -0.16 7.74 7.31
N LEU A 74 -0.14 8.65 6.35
CA LEU A 74 -0.81 9.94 6.44
C LEU A 74 -2.32 9.77 6.64
N VAL A 75 -2.94 8.86 5.88
CA VAL A 75 -4.37 8.53 6.05
C VAL A 75 -4.64 7.95 7.43
N ALA A 76 -3.85 6.98 7.87
CA ALA A 76 -4.05 6.34 9.16
C ALA A 76 -3.88 7.32 10.33
N GLU A 77 -2.88 8.20 10.27
CA GLU A 77 -2.66 9.24 11.30
C GLU A 77 -3.80 10.26 11.33
N ALA A 78 -4.36 10.61 10.18
CA ALA A 78 -5.43 11.59 10.10
C ALA A 78 -6.81 11.02 10.46
N PHE A 79 -7.16 9.80 10.03
CA PHE A 79 -8.53 9.30 10.04
C PHE A 79 -8.77 8.10 10.96
N ILE A 80 -7.74 7.38 11.38
CA ILE A 80 -7.90 6.16 12.16
C ILE A 80 -7.35 6.38 13.56
N GLN A 81 -8.21 6.12 14.57
CA GLN A 81 -7.79 6.25 15.96
C GLN A 81 -6.65 5.27 16.28
N LYS A 82 -5.52 5.84 16.71
CA LYS A 82 -4.34 5.10 17.13
C LYS A 82 -4.47 4.67 18.58
N ARG A 83 -4.24 3.39 18.87
CA ARG A 83 -4.17 2.88 20.23
C ARG A 83 -2.74 3.02 20.77
N GLY A 84 -2.60 3.08 22.07
CA GLY A 84 -1.27 3.08 22.69
C GLY A 84 -0.47 1.83 22.30
N GLY A 85 0.72 2.03 21.73
CA GLY A 85 1.60 0.97 21.28
C GLY A 85 1.48 0.58 19.79
N ASP A 86 0.49 1.11 19.06
CA ASP A 86 0.36 0.89 17.62
C ASP A 86 1.52 1.54 16.84
N LYS A 87 2.15 0.79 15.94
CA LYS A 87 3.35 1.23 15.20
C LYS A 87 3.26 1.00 13.69
N ILE A 88 2.43 0.08 13.26
CA ILE A 88 2.36 -0.41 11.87
C ILE A 88 0.97 -0.16 11.34
N VAL A 89 0.88 0.25 10.08
CA VAL A 89 -0.38 0.34 9.34
C VAL A 89 -0.48 -0.86 8.39
N ASP A 90 -1.58 -1.58 8.46
CA ASP A 90 -1.88 -2.75 7.64
C ASP A 90 -3.01 -2.45 6.65
N HIS A 91 -2.91 -3.00 5.42
CA HIS A 91 -3.97 -2.96 4.41
C HIS A 91 -4.83 -4.22 4.55
N LEU A 92 -6.12 -4.04 4.87
CA LEU A 92 -7.04 -5.14 5.14
C LEU A 92 -7.20 -6.08 3.94
N ASP A 93 -7.26 -5.53 2.73
CA ASP A 93 -7.36 -6.28 1.46
C ASP A 93 -6.00 -6.76 0.92
N THR A 94 -4.89 -6.48 1.62
CA THR A 94 -3.51 -6.77 1.18
C THR A 94 -3.06 -6.04 -0.10
N ASN A 95 -3.82 -5.07 -0.59
CA ASN A 95 -3.46 -4.21 -1.70
C ASN A 95 -2.82 -2.92 -1.17
N VAL A 96 -1.52 -2.77 -1.35
CA VAL A 96 -0.73 -1.64 -0.85
C VAL A 96 -1.01 -0.31 -1.57
N GLU A 97 -1.75 -0.34 -2.67
CA GLU A 97 -2.20 0.84 -3.40
C GLU A 97 -3.55 1.37 -2.89
N ASN A 98 -4.35 0.53 -2.24
CA ASN A 98 -5.65 0.92 -1.70
C ASN A 98 -5.49 1.61 -0.33
N ASN A 99 -5.24 2.91 -0.37
CA ASN A 99 -4.98 3.73 0.81
C ASN A 99 -6.24 4.37 1.42
N ASN A 100 -7.44 3.87 1.08
CA ASN A 100 -8.67 4.34 1.70
C ASN A 100 -8.67 4.04 3.20
N ALA A 101 -9.12 4.98 4.01
CA ALA A 101 -9.18 4.86 5.48
C ALA A 101 -9.96 3.61 5.94
N SER A 102 -11.02 3.23 5.21
CA SER A 102 -11.80 2.02 5.50
C SER A 102 -11.03 0.71 5.27
N ASN A 103 -9.96 0.75 4.49
CA ASN A 103 -9.09 -0.38 4.18
C ASN A 103 -7.83 -0.46 5.06
N LEU A 104 -7.62 0.50 5.94
CA LEU A 104 -6.43 0.58 6.77
C LEU A 104 -6.75 0.31 8.24
N ARG A 105 -5.80 -0.27 8.94
CA ARG A 105 -5.86 -0.42 10.41
C ARG A 105 -4.49 -0.24 11.04
N TRP A 106 -4.48 0.18 12.29
CA TRP A 106 -3.29 0.17 13.12
C TRP A 106 -3.03 -1.21 13.72
N CYS A 107 -1.77 -1.62 13.73
CA CYS A 107 -1.26 -2.83 14.39
C CYS A 107 -0.11 -2.49 15.33
N ARG A 108 0.02 -3.22 16.44
CA ARG A 108 1.10 -3.03 17.40
C ARG A 108 2.43 -3.53 16.86
N ASP A 109 2.42 -4.68 16.22
CA ASP A 109 3.62 -5.37 15.75
C ASP A 109 3.35 -6.17 14.46
N MET A 110 4.42 -6.73 13.93
CA MET A 110 4.36 -7.56 12.72
C MET A 110 3.54 -8.85 12.93
N LYS A 111 3.44 -9.38 14.16
CA LYS A 111 2.65 -10.57 14.45
C LYS A 111 1.16 -10.28 14.29
N GLU A 112 0.69 -9.16 14.83
CA GLU A 112 -0.70 -8.71 14.64
C GLU A 112 -1.00 -8.41 13.17
N ASN A 113 -0.08 -7.76 12.45
CA ASN A 113 -0.18 -7.52 11.00
C ASN A 113 -0.27 -8.85 10.23
N MET A 114 0.61 -9.80 10.53
CA MET A 114 0.64 -11.11 9.87
C MET A 114 -0.57 -12.00 10.20
N ALA A 115 -1.32 -11.71 11.25
CA ALA A 115 -2.54 -12.42 11.62
C ALA A 115 -3.76 -12.02 10.78
N ASN A 116 -3.66 -11.00 9.91
CA ASN A 116 -4.74 -10.64 8.98
C ASN A 116 -5.15 -11.86 8.14
N PRO A 117 -6.43 -12.29 8.18
CA PRO A 117 -6.89 -13.50 7.49
C PRO A 117 -6.60 -13.51 5.99
N LEU A 118 -6.73 -12.37 5.32
CA LEU A 118 -6.42 -12.25 3.89
C LEU A 118 -4.92 -12.38 3.61
N SER A 119 -4.07 -11.84 4.47
CA SER A 119 -2.62 -12.02 4.38
C SER A 119 -2.22 -13.48 4.61
N VAL A 120 -2.87 -14.17 5.54
CA VAL A 120 -2.69 -15.62 5.77
C VAL A 120 -3.10 -16.40 4.53
N ALA A 121 -4.29 -16.16 3.98
CA ALA A 121 -4.78 -16.85 2.79
C ALA A 121 -3.88 -16.60 1.57
N LYS A 122 -3.41 -15.37 1.37
CA LYS A 122 -2.47 -15.02 0.27
C LYS A 122 -1.15 -15.80 0.40
N ARG A 123 -0.60 -15.89 1.61
CA ARG A 123 0.63 -16.67 1.85
C ARG A 123 0.42 -18.17 1.63
N GLN A 124 -0.71 -18.74 2.07
CA GLN A 124 -1.05 -20.13 1.85
C GLN A 124 -1.18 -20.46 0.36
N ARG A 125 -1.88 -19.61 -0.41
CA ARG A 125 -1.97 -19.74 -1.88
C ARG A 125 -0.60 -19.64 -2.55
N ALA A 126 0.25 -18.71 -2.14
CA ALA A 126 1.61 -18.57 -2.69
C ALA A 126 2.49 -19.79 -2.35
N ALA A 127 2.36 -20.36 -1.17
CA ALA A 127 3.06 -21.59 -0.78
C ALA A 127 2.58 -22.79 -1.60
N ALA A 128 1.27 -22.97 -1.76
CA ALA A 128 0.68 -24.02 -2.58
C ALA A 128 1.13 -23.93 -4.06
N ASN A 129 1.15 -22.71 -4.62
CA ASN A 129 1.62 -22.47 -5.98
C ASN A 129 3.13 -22.81 -6.16
N ARG A 130 3.96 -22.47 -5.16
CA ARG A 130 5.39 -22.85 -5.17
C ARG A 130 5.55 -24.36 -5.13
N CYS A 131 4.81 -25.05 -4.27
CA CYS A 131 4.83 -26.51 -4.18
C CYS A 131 4.40 -27.16 -5.50
N SER A 132 3.31 -26.68 -6.11
CA SER A 132 2.83 -27.17 -7.41
C SER A 132 3.86 -26.94 -8.53
N ARG A 133 4.51 -25.77 -8.58
CA ARG A 133 5.57 -25.49 -9.57
C ARG A 133 6.79 -26.37 -9.37
N ALA A 134 7.19 -26.62 -8.12
CA ALA A 134 8.30 -27.52 -7.81
C ALA A 134 8.00 -28.96 -8.23
N ALA A 135 6.78 -29.46 -7.96
CA ALA A 135 6.34 -30.79 -8.37
C ALA A 135 6.31 -30.93 -9.90
N LYS A 136 5.79 -29.93 -10.63
CA LYS A 136 5.79 -29.94 -12.09
C LYS A 136 7.22 -29.93 -12.67
N ARG A 137 8.12 -29.12 -12.09
CA ARG A 137 9.54 -29.09 -12.51
C ARG A 137 10.22 -30.44 -12.26
N LYS A 138 9.96 -31.08 -11.10
CA LYS A 138 10.50 -32.39 -10.81
C LYS A 138 10.02 -33.44 -11.80
N ALA A 139 8.71 -33.52 -12.06
CA ALA A 139 8.12 -34.44 -13.02
C ALA A 139 8.68 -34.22 -14.45
N TYR A 140 8.86 -32.98 -14.88
CA TYR A 140 9.48 -32.65 -16.18
C TYR A 140 10.93 -33.14 -16.26
N MET A 141 11.73 -32.95 -15.22
CA MET A 141 13.10 -33.43 -15.17
C MET A 141 13.20 -34.96 -15.16
N GLU A 142 12.30 -35.63 -14.45
CA GLU A 142 12.23 -37.09 -14.44
C GLU A 142 11.87 -37.65 -15.84
N GLU A 143 10.97 -36.97 -16.55
CA GLU A 143 10.61 -37.32 -17.91
C GLU A 143 11.77 -37.16 -18.90
N ILE A 144 12.52 -36.04 -18.84
CA ILE A 144 13.71 -35.81 -19.64
C ILE A 144 14.77 -36.88 -19.37
N MET A 145 15.01 -37.21 -18.09
CA MET A 145 15.97 -38.24 -17.72
C MET A 145 15.56 -39.63 -18.30
N ARG A 146 14.28 -39.95 -18.24
CA ARG A 146 13.75 -41.20 -18.79
C ARG A 146 13.96 -41.28 -20.31
N GLN A 147 13.66 -40.21 -21.03
CA GLN A 147 13.88 -40.12 -22.48
C GLN A 147 15.36 -40.25 -22.85
N ALA A 148 16.24 -39.55 -22.11
CA ALA A 148 17.69 -39.63 -22.35
C ALA A 148 18.26 -41.05 -22.12
N MET A 149 17.65 -41.84 -21.24
CA MET A 149 18.07 -43.25 -21.00
C MET A 149 17.55 -44.21 -22.09
N THR A 150 16.49 -43.83 -22.82
CA THR A 150 15.94 -44.65 -23.91
C THR A 150 16.60 -44.35 -25.26
N ASP A 151 17.26 -43.21 -25.43
CA ASP A 151 17.91 -42.74 -26.66
C ASP A 151 19.42 -43.05 -26.73
N THR A 152 19.94 -43.98 -25.94
CA THR A 152 21.30 -44.51 -26.09
C THR A 152 21.31 -45.55 -27.20
N PRO A 153 21.77 -45.26 -28.42
CA PRO A 153 22.02 -46.28 -29.43
C PRO A 153 23.21 -47.14 -29.01
N PHE A 154 23.06 -48.44 -29.14
CA PHE A 154 24.14 -49.39 -29.01
C PHE A 154 25.23 -49.14 -30.04
#